data_db59184da593626f5a021b27ad516670
#
_entry.id   db59184da593626f5a021b27ad516670
#
_cell.length_a   1.000
_cell.length_b   1.000
_cell.length_c   1.000
_cell.angle_alpha   90.00
_cell.angle_beta   90.00
_cell.angle_gamma   90.00
#
_symmetry.space_group_name_H-M   'P 1'
#
loop_
_entity.id
_entity.type
_entity.pdbx_description
1 polymer ?
#
loop_
_entity_poly.entity_id
_entity_poly.type
_entity_poly.pdbx_seq_one_letter_code
_entity_poly.pdbx_strand_id
1 'polypeptide(L)'
;MRRLLLLFPLLSLCSTACESDGRELFTQLSVRFILPDDRPVERIELLSDISYCENSNTKERVFFTVLDGRSATLTLQKGVYTLIVEANLHYTDGTVQYVRNADHNTPSEALAWMDDRSAIVLLLKYVN
;
A
#
# COMPACT_ATOMS: atom_id res chain seq x y z
N MET A 1 -17.92 38.04 -34.34
CA MET A 1 -18.32 36.63 -34.42
C MET A 1 -17.14 35.66 -34.61
N ARG A 2 -16.18 36.02 -35.44
CA ARG A 2 -15.02 35.12 -35.67
C ARG A 2 -14.09 34.95 -34.47
N ARG A 3 -14.07 35.91 -33.54
CA ARG A 3 -13.21 35.87 -32.35
C ARG A 3 -13.73 34.94 -31.26
N LEU A 4 -15.03 34.67 -31.21
CA LEU A 4 -15.63 33.78 -30.25
C LEU A 4 -15.33 32.31 -30.53
N LEU A 5 -15.17 31.96 -31.81
CA LEU A 5 -14.85 30.58 -32.22
C LEU A 5 -13.41 30.17 -31.90
N LEU A 6 -12.49 31.11 -31.75
CA LEU A 6 -11.09 30.88 -31.44
C LEU A 6 -10.85 30.63 -29.93
N LEU A 7 -11.78 31.03 -29.07
CA LEU A 7 -11.68 30.82 -27.62
C LEU A 7 -12.06 29.40 -27.17
N PHE A 8 -12.90 28.71 -27.92
CA PHE A 8 -13.36 27.37 -27.61
C PHE A 8 -12.24 26.30 -27.55
N PRO A 9 -11.30 26.24 -28.50
CA PRO A 9 -10.23 25.24 -28.43
C PRO A 9 -9.27 25.44 -27.25
N LEU A 10 -9.08 26.68 -26.81
CA LEU A 10 -8.20 26.96 -25.66
C LEU A 10 -8.78 26.48 -24.35
N LEU A 11 -10.08 26.59 -24.14
CA LEU A 11 -10.78 26.07 -22.96
C LEU A 11 -10.74 24.52 -22.90
N SER A 12 -10.84 23.90 -24.05
CA SER A 12 -10.77 22.45 -24.18
C SER A 12 -9.38 21.89 -23.78
N LEU A 13 -8.31 22.59 -24.14
CA LEU A 13 -6.95 22.22 -23.79
C LEU A 13 -6.66 22.35 -22.30
N CYS A 14 -7.20 23.37 -21.63
CA CYS A 14 -7.06 23.52 -20.18
C CYS A 14 -7.74 22.40 -19.41
N SER A 15 -8.92 21.95 -19.85
CA SER A 15 -9.63 20.84 -19.21
C SER A 15 -8.85 19.52 -19.31
N THR A 16 -8.22 19.27 -20.44
CA THR A 16 -7.43 18.05 -20.66
C THR A 16 -6.17 18.05 -19.79
N ALA A 17 -5.51 19.19 -19.62
CA ALA A 17 -4.34 19.32 -18.78
C ALA A 17 -4.67 19.06 -17.29
N CYS A 18 -5.82 19.53 -16.80
CA CYS A 18 -6.27 19.30 -15.42
C CYS A 18 -6.57 17.82 -15.14
N GLU A 19 -7.08 17.08 -16.12
CA GLU A 19 -7.37 15.65 -15.96
C GLU A 19 -6.08 14.81 -15.89
N SER A 20 -5.04 15.16 -16.64
CA SER A 20 -3.79 14.41 -16.60
C SER A 20 -3.02 14.61 -15.29
N ASP A 21 -3.11 15.78 -14.67
CA ASP A 21 -2.44 16.06 -13.38
C ASP A 21 -3.00 15.22 -12.23
N GLY A 22 -4.28 14.84 -12.26
CA GLY A 22 -4.91 14.01 -11.24
C GLY A 22 -4.35 12.59 -11.14
N ARG A 23 -3.82 12.05 -12.23
CA ARG A 23 -3.24 10.68 -12.26
C ARG A 23 -1.88 10.59 -11.60
N GLU A 24 -1.13 11.69 -11.55
CA GLU A 24 0.23 11.72 -11.01
C GLU A 24 0.27 11.77 -9.48
N LEU A 25 -0.88 11.98 -8.83
CA LEU A 25 -0.96 12.11 -7.37
C LEU A 25 -0.93 10.77 -6.63
N PHE A 26 -1.22 9.66 -7.32
CA PHE A 26 -1.39 8.36 -6.69
C PHE A 26 -0.34 7.36 -7.19
N THR A 27 0.00 6.45 -6.30
CA THR A 27 0.82 5.28 -6.61
C THR A 27 0.04 4.01 -6.32
N GLN A 28 0.25 2.98 -7.14
CA GLN A 28 -0.25 1.65 -6.85
C GLN A 28 0.87 0.86 -6.16
N LEU A 29 0.68 0.58 -4.89
CA LEU A 29 1.65 -0.16 -4.09
C LEU A 29 1.36 -1.64 -4.12
N SER A 30 2.38 -2.43 -4.47
CA SER A 30 2.35 -3.89 -4.36
C SER A 30 3.23 -4.31 -3.20
N VAL A 31 2.66 -5.03 -2.25
CA VAL A 31 3.38 -5.57 -1.08
C VAL A 31 3.42 -7.07 -1.18
N ARG A 32 4.61 -7.65 -1.14
CA ARG A 32 4.81 -9.08 -1.08
C ARG A 32 5.35 -9.46 0.29
N PHE A 33 4.72 -10.44 0.93
CA PHE A 33 5.11 -10.90 2.25
C PHE A 33 6.06 -12.09 2.15
N ILE A 34 7.14 -12.04 2.92
CA ILE A 34 8.04 -13.18 3.13
C ILE A 34 7.77 -13.71 4.53
N LEU A 35 7.50 -15.00 4.63
CA LEU A 35 7.18 -15.66 5.88
C LEU A 35 8.45 -16.01 6.66
N PRO A 36 8.34 -16.20 7.99
CA PRO A 36 9.52 -16.41 8.84
C PRO A 36 10.32 -17.68 8.55
N ASP A 37 9.64 -18.72 8.03
CA ASP A 37 10.27 -20.01 7.73
C ASP A 37 9.55 -20.71 6.57
N ASP A 38 9.99 -21.93 6.23
CA ASP A 38 9.49 -22.71 5.09
C ASP A 38 8.33 -23.64 5.43
N ARG A 39 7.77 -23.55 6.64
CA ARG A 39 6.65 -24.42 7.03
C ARG A 39 5.45 -24.18 6.11
N PRO A 40 4.74 -25.24 5.71
CA PRO A 40 3.57 -25.08 4.86
C PRO A 40 2.45 -24.29 5.54
N VAL A 41 2.04 -23.20 4.92
CA VAL A 41 0.99 -22.32 5.41
C VAL A 41 -0.27 -22.57 4.59
N GLU A 42 -1.37 -22.86 5.28
CA GLU A 42 -2.67 -23.01 4.65
C GLU A 42 -3.23 -21.67 4.21
N ARG A 43 -3.16 -20.66 5.11
CA ARG A 43 -3.60 -19.30 4.79
C ARG A 43 -2.94 -18.28 5.71
N ILE A 44 -2.88 -17.04 5.22
CA ILE A 44 -2.45 -15.88 5.99
C ILE A 44 -3.71 -15.09 6.35
N GLU A 45 -3.97 -14.96 7.63
CA GLU A 45 -5.06 -14.13 8.14
C GLU A 45 -4.52 -12.76 8.50
N LEU A 46 -4.69 -11.81 7.60
CA LEU A 46 -4.26 -10.44 7.82
C LEU A 46 -5.19 -9.78 8.84
N LEU A 47 -4.60 -9.18 9.87
CA LEU A 47 -5.37 -8.42 10.85
C LEU A 47 -5.62 -7.01 10.30
N SER A 48 -6.69 -6.86 9.53
CA SER A 48 -6.98 -5.65 8.76
C SER A 48 -7.24 -4.42 9.62
N ASP A 49 -7.68 -4.60 10.86
CA ASP A 49 -7.97 -3.49 11.78
C ASP A 49 -6.71 -2.77 12.25
N ILE A 50 -5.57 -3.44 12.20
CA ILE A 50 -4.32 -2.97 12.77
C ILE A 50 -3.15 -3.04 11.77
N SER A 51 -3.43 -3.36 10.51
CA SER A 51 -2.42 -3.41 9.45
C SER A 51 -2.65 -2.26 8.47
N TYR A 52 -1.69 -1.35 8.39
CA TYR A 52 -1.86 -0.12 7.62
C TYR A 52 -0.54 0.47 7.15
N CYS A 53 -0.65 1.34 6.13
CA CYS A 53 0.38 2.30 5.75
C CYS A 53 -0.01 3.66 6.33
N GLU A 54 0.90 4.34 7.00
CA GLU A 54 0.67 5.67 7.53
C GLU A 54 1.51 6.70 6.79
N ASN A 55 0.86 7.73 6.25
CA ASN A 55 1.55 8.85 5.63
C ASN A 55 2.25 9.67 6.70
N SER A 56 3.58 9.85 6.56
CA SER A 56 4.38 10.54 7.58
C SER A 56 4.04 12.02 7.72
N ASN A 57 3.53 12.66 6.67
CA ASN A 57 3.19 14.08 6.67
C ASN A 57 1.77 14.35 7.15
N THR A 58 0.79 13.63 6.60
CA THR A 58 -0.64 13.84 6.89
C THR A 58 -1.13 13.02 8.06
N LYS A 59 -0.41 11.96 8.45
CA LYS A 59 -0.81 10.96 9.45
C LYS A 59 -2.03 10.15 9.04
N GLU A 60 -2.45 10.24 7.79
CA GLU A 60 -3.53 9.41 7.27
C GLU A 60 -3.07 7.95 7.16
N ARG A 61 -3.98 7.04 7.50
CA ARG A 61 -3.75 5.60 7.47
C ARG A 61 -4.59 4.96 6.38
N VAL A 62 -3.95 4.09 5.60
CA VAL A 62 -4.65 3.25 4.63
C VAL A 62 -4.47 1.80 5.06
N PHE A 63 -5.58 1.14 5.36
CA PHE A 63 -5.57 -0.21 5.90
C PHE A 63 -5.50 -1.25 4.79
N PHE A 64 -4.81 -2.34 5.06
CA PHE A 64 -4.80 -3.50 4.19
C PHE A 64 -6.11 -4.25 4.36
N THR A 65 -6.90 -4.36 3.32
CA THR A 65 -8.23 -4.99 3.39
C THR A 65 -8.31 -6.32 2.66
N VAL A 66 -7.47 -6.51 1.63
CA VAL A 66 -7.52 -7.71 0.79
C VAL A 66 -6.11 -8.26 0.62
N LEU A 67 -5.99 -9.57 0.79
CA LEU A 67 -4.77 -10.30 0.55
C LEU A 67 -5.00 -11.31 -0.57
N ASP A 68 -4.10 -11.32 -1.56
CA ASP A 68 -4.10 -12.31 -2.64
C ASP A 68 -2.86 -13.19 -2.48
N GLY A 69 -3.06 -14.38 -1.91
CA GLY A 69 -1.95 -15.26 -1.58
C GLY A 69 -1.01 -14.63 -0.56
N ARG A 70 0.20 -14.29 -0.99
CA ARG A 70 1.23 -13.63 -0.16
C ARG A 70 1.49 -12.19 -0.58
N SER A 71 0.53 -11.57 -1.21
CA SER A 71 0.66 -10.19 -1.69
C SER A 71 -0.60 -9.38 -1.44
N ALA A 72 -0.42 -8.08 -1.38
CA ALA A 72 -1.51 -7.11 -1.26
C ALA A 72 -1.23 -5.93 -2.17
N THR A 73 -2.28 -5.29 -2.64
CA THR A 73 -2.17 -4.10 -3.49
C THR A 73 -3.00 -2.98 -2.87
N LEU A 74 -2.41 -1.80 -2.78
CA LEU A 74 -3.06 -0.60 -2.26
C LEU A 74 -2.88 0.56 -3.25
N THR A 75 -3.87 1.44 -3.30
CA THR A 75 -3.75 2.73 -3.98
C THR A 75 -3.54 3.80 -2.93
N LEU A 76 -2.41 4.51 -3.02
CA LEU A 76 -2.00 5.52 -2.06
C LEU A 76 -1.69 6.83 -2.77
N GLN A 77 -1.83 7.95 -2.07
CA GLN A 77 -1.21 9.18 -2.54
C GLN A 77 0.31 9.04 -2.50
N LYS A 78 1.00 9.59 -3.49
CA LYS A 78 2.47 9.62 -3.48
C LYS A 78 2.96 10.35 -2.23
N GLY A 79 3.97 9.81 -1.58
CA GLY A 79 4.49 10.38 -0.34
C GLY A 79 5.40 9.43 0.41
N VAL A 80 5.66 9.79 1.66
CA VAL A 80 6.51 9.02 2.57
C VAL A 80 5.63 8.30 3.59
N TYR A 81 5.87 7.00 3.75
CA TYR A 81 5.01 6.11 4.55
C TYR A 81 5.81 5.23 5.48
N THR A 82 5.18 4.88 6.58
CA THR A 82 5.59 3.76 7.45
C THR A 82 4.52 2.68 7.37
N LEU A 83 4.92 1.43 7.62
CA LEU A 83 4.01 0.28 7.57
C LEU A 83 3.99 -0.46 8.90
N ILE A 84 2.79 -0.88 9.28
CA ILE A 84 2.58 -1.88 10.33
C ILE A 84 1.70 -2.96 9.74
N VAL A 85 2.17 -4.20 9.78
CA VAL A 85 1.42 -5.37 9.31
C VAL A 85 1.46 -6.44 10.39
N GLU A 86 0.30 -6.91 10.77
CA GLU A 86 0.12 -7.99 11.73
C GLU A 86 -0.80 -9.05 11.14
N ALA A 87 -0.44 -10.31 11.34
CA ALA A 87 -1.17 -11.42 10.76
C ALA A 87 -1.06 -12.67 11.63
N ASN A 88 -2.02 -13.58 11.44
CA ASN A 88 -1.94 -14.95 11.96
C ASN A 88 -1.65 -15.87 10.80
N LEU A 89 -0.61 -16.69 10.95
CA LEU A 89 -0.29 -17.74 9.98
C LEU A 89 -0.98 -19.03 10.42
N HIS A 90 -1.87 -19.53 9.58
CA HIS A 90 -2.55 -20.81 9.78
C HIS A 90 -1.78 -21.88 9.02
N TYR A 91 -1.09 -22.73 9.75
CA TYR A 91 -0.28 -23.81 9.16
C TYR A 91 -1.14 -25.01 8.81
N THR A 92 -0.66 -25.81 7.87
CA THR A 92 -1.38 -27.02 7.43
C THR A 92 -1.50 -28.07 8.53
N ASP A 93 -0.65 -28.04 9.56
CA ASP A 93 -0.73 -28.93 10.71
C ASP A 93 -1.77 -28.48 11.77
N GLY A 94 -2.49 -27.40 11.52
CA GLY A 94 -3.51 -26.87 12.43
C GLY A 94 -3.00 -25.85 13.44
N THR A 95 -1.69 -25.59 13.51
CA THR A 95 -1.16 -24.56 14.42
C THR A 95 -1.34 -23.16 13.84
N VAL A 96 -1.39 -22.16 14.73
CA VAL A 96 -1.51 -20.76 14.37
C VAL A 96 -0.41 -19.97 15.06
N GLN A 97 0.28 -19.12 14.30
CA GLN A 97 1.35 -18.26 14.82
C GLN A 97 1.09 -16.81 14.46
N TYR A 98 1.25 -15.93 15.43
CA TYR A 98 1.15 -14.49 15.23
C TYR A 98 2.47 -13.94 14.72
N VAL A 99 2.42 -13.10 13.69
CA VAL A 99 3.59 -12.49 13.05
C VAL A 99 3.39 -10.99 12.85
N ARG A 100 4.50 -10.27 12.77
CA ARG A 100 4.55 -8.84 12.50
C ARG A 100 5.73 -8.52 11.58
N ASN A 101 5.65 -7.37 10.89
CA ASN A 101 6.75 -6.88 10.07
C ASN A 101 7.83 -6.14 10.88
N ALA A 102 7.51 -5.67 12.07
CA ALA A 102 8.38 -4.81 12.87
C ALA A 102 8.48 -5.33 14.30
N ASP A 103 9.56 -5.01 14.96
CA ASP A 103 9.73 -5.29 16.37
C ASP A 103 8.73 -4.48 17.20
N HIS A 104 8.46 -4.96 18.41
CA HIS A 104 7.51 -4.34 19.33
C HIS A 104 7.74 -2.83 19.42
N ASN A 105 6.75 -2.03 19.08
CA ASN A 105 6.72 -0.57 19.15
C ASN A 105 7.53 0.20 18.10
N THR A 106 8.15 -0.49 17.14
CA THR A 106 8.91 0.24 16.11
C THR A 106 8.28 -0.01 14.74
N PRO A 107 7.67 0.98 14.11
CA PRO A 107 7.18 0.83 12.73
C PRO A 107 8.36 0.63 11.78
N SER A 108 8.07 0.20 10.56
CA SER A 108 9.07 0.09 9.51
C SER A 108 9.76 1.44 9.29
N GLU A 109 10.93 1.42 8.67
CA GLU A 109 11.56 2.65 8.19
C GLU A 109 10.62 3.41 7.26
N ALA A 110 10.75 4.73 7.24
CA ALA A 110 9.99 5.57 6.33
C ALA A 110 10.43 5.31 4.89
N LEU A 111 9.46 5.05 4.01
CA LEU A 111 9.68 4.72 2.61
C LEU A 111 9.03 5.78 1.73
N ALA A 112 9.78 6.29 0.75
CA ALA A 112 9.27 7.26 -0.20
C ALA A 112 8.73 6.55 -1.45
N TRP A 113 7.44 6.71 -1.71
CA TRP A 113 6.76 6.14 -2.88
C TRP A 113 6.27 7.28 -3.76
N MET A 114 7.09 7.66 -4.72
CA MET A 114 6.86 8.83 -5.57
C MET A 114 6.58 8.47 -7.04
N ASP A 115 6.64 7.19 -7.39
CA ASP A 115 6.37 6.70 -8.74
C ASP A 115 4.91 6.26 -8.87
N ASP A 116 4.42 6.12 -10.10
CA ASP A 116 3.04 5.64 -10.36
C ASP A 116 2.81 4.24 -9.84
N ARG A 117 3.88 3.41 -9.82
CA ARG A 117 3.88 2.06 -9.26
C ARG A 117 5.00 1.94 -8.27
N SER A 118 4.69 1.40 -7.12
CA SER A 118 5.63 1.14 -6.04
C SER A 118 5.53 -0.31 -5.62
N ALA A 119 6.65 -0.88 -5.18
CA ALA A 119 6.68 -2.26 -4.71
C ALA A 119 7.57 -2.38 -3.49
N ILE A 120 7.18 -3.26 -2.58
CA ILE A 120 7.97 -3.58 -1.40
C ILE A 120 7.86 -5.07 -1.08
N VAL A 121 8.96 -5.64 -0.61
CA VAL A 121 9.00 -6.98 -0.02
C VAL A 121 9.10 -6.82 1.49
N LEU A 122 8.14 -7.38 2.21
CA LEU A 122 8.01 -7.21 3.64
C LEU A 122 8.22 -8.54 4.36
N LEU A 123 9.24 -8.58 5.22
CA LEU A 123 9.53 -9.76 6.02
C LEU A 123 8.65 -9.77 7.26
N LEU A 124 7.91 -10.86 7.45
CA LEU A 124 7.12 -11.11 8.66
C LEU A 124 7.93 -11.97 9.63
N LYS A 125 7.88 -11.60 10.89
CA LYS A 125 8.63 -12.27 11.96
C LYS A 125 7.69 -12.78 13.04
N TYR A 126 8.06 -13.88 13.67
CA TYR A 126 7.37 -14.37 14.85
C TYR A 126 7.48 -13.35 15.98
N VAL A 127 6.40 -13.20 16.71
CA VAL A 127 6.35 -12.39 17.92
C VAL A 127 6.47 -13.33 19.13
N ASN A 128 7.47 -13.08 19.94
CA ASN A 128 7.72 -13.83 21.17
C ASN A 128 7.07 -13.16 22.37
#